data_6e87ae4d9b575a9c55b8f7c68379b191
#
_entry.id   6e87ae4d9b575a9c55b8f7c68379b191
#
_cell.length_a   1.000
_cell.length_b   1.000
_cell.length_c   1.000
_cell.angle_alpha   90.00
_cell.angle_beta   90.00
_cell.angle_gamma   90.00
#
_symmetry.space_group_name_H-M   'P 1'
#
loop_
_entity.id
_entity.type
_entity.pdbx_description
1 polymer ?
#
loop_
_entity_poly.entity_id
_entity_poly.type
_entity_poly.pdbx_seq_one_letter_code
_entity_poly.pdbx_strand_id
1 'polypeptide(L)'
;MTPTDYDYLRKFLKERSGLDLSPEKQYLVESRLLPLARKASLSGIPDLVLKIRNGDGRLATDVVEAMTTNETFFYRDKIPFDHLRDTILPGLIKARAARKSLRIWSAASSTGQEPYSIAMCVKEMGAALAGWRIEIVATDLSQEVLEKSKAGIYSQFEVQRGLPIQHLMKYFTQVGELWQLNADIRAMVQFRQLNLLQDFSHLGTFDVIFCRNVLIYFDQDTKAVIFERMAKVLESDGTLLLGAAESVVGITDAFRPIADRRGLYQLNPARSGRPMGGLMPPSLKIAAAR
;
A
#
# COMPACT_ATOMS: atom_id res chain seq x y z
N MET A 1 3.74 -30.45 2.88
CA MET A 1 2.89 -29.98 1.74
C MET A 1 3.33 -30.71 0.49
N THR A 2 2.41 -31.15 -0.37
CA THR A 2 2.74 -31.80 -1.66
C THR A 2 3.08 -30.72 -2.70
N PRO A 3 3.82 -31.06 -3.78
CA PRO A 3 4.04 -30.13 -4.89
C PRO A 3 2.73 -29.59 -5.49
N THR A 4 1.71 -30.43 -5.62
CA THR A 4 0.38 -30.05 -6.13
C THR A 4 -0.33 -29.05 -5.23
N ASP A 5 -0.20 -29.18 -3.90
CA ASP A 5 -0.76 -28.20 -2.95
C ASP A 5 -0.04 -26.86 -3.06
N TYR A 6 1.29 -26.89 -3.23
CA TYR A 6 2.08 -25.68 -3.40
C TYR A 6 1.71 -24.93 -4.67
N ASP A 7 1.59 -25.64 -5.80
CA ASP A 7 1.20 -25.04 -7.08
C ASP A 7 -0.21 -24.45 -7.02
N TYR A 8 -1.13 -25.12 -6.33
CA TYR A 8 -2.46 -24.56 -6.07
C TYR A 8 -2.38 -23.26 -5.26
N LEU A 9 -1.64 -23.24 -4.17
CA LEU A 9 -1.49 -22.07 -3.31
C LEU A 9 -0.82 -20.91 -4.05
N ARG A 10 0.22 -21.17 -4.87
CA ARG A 10 0.84 -20.15 -5.72
C ARG A 10 -0.18 -19.48 -6.64
N LYS A 11 -0.96 -20.29 -7.37
CA LYS A 11 -2.01 -19.80 -8.27
C LYS A 11 -3.08 -19.02 -7.51
N PHE A 12 -3.57 -19.60 -6.41
CA PHE A 12 -4.57 -18.99 -5.54
C PHE A 12 -4.12 -17.63 -5.01
N LEU A 13 -2.90 -17.51 -4.47
CA LEU A 13 -2.36 -16.28 -3.92
C LEU A 13 -2.13 -15.24 -5.02
N LYS A 14 -1.64 -15.65 -6.19
CA LYS A 14 -1.49 -14.75 -7.34
C LYS A 14 -2.83 -14.17 -7.77
N GLU A 15 -3.86 -14.99 -7.89
CA GLU A 15 -5.21 -14.56 -8.29
C GLU A 15 -5.88 -13.67 -7.22
N ARG A 16 -5.65 -13.93 -5.93
CA ARG A 16 -6.33 -13.24 -4.83
C ARG A 16 -5.62 -11.99 -4.34
N SER A 17 -4.30 -11.98 -4.35
CA SER A 17 -3.49 -10.89 -3.78
C SER A 17 -2.41 -10.35 -4.71
N GLY A 18 -2.18 -10.97 -5.87
CA GLY A 18 -1.08 -10.63 -6.78
C GLY A 18 0.28 -11.20 -6.35
N LEU A 19 0.34 -11.89 -5.20
CA LEU A 19 1.59 -12.44 -4.70
C LEU A 19 2.13 -13.51 -5.65
N ASP A 20 3.23 -13.20 -6.33
CA ASP A 20 3.92 -14.12 -7.24
C ASP A 20 5.05 -14.84 -6.49
N LEU A 21 4.86 -16.13 -6.25
CA LEU A 21 5.79 -16.99 -5.52
C LEU A 21 6.60 -17.85 -6.47
N SER A 22 7.93 -17.78 -6.35
CA SER A 22 8.81 -18.68 -7.08
C SER A 22 8.75 -20.12 -6.51
N PRO A 23 9.09 -21.15 -7.32
CA PRO A 23 9.03 -22.57 -6.87
C PRO A 23 9.82 -22.85 -5.58
N GLU A 24 10.88 -22.09 -5.32
CA GLU A 24 11.78 -22.31 -4.18
C GLU A 24 11.24 -21.75 -2.86
N LYS A 25 10.13 -20.99 -2.87
CA LYS A 25 9.56 -20.33 -1.68
C LYS A 25 8.55 -21.19 -0.92
N GLN A 26 8.56 -22.52 -1.11
CA GLN A 26 7.70 -23.44 -0.38
C GLN A 26 7.84 -23.30 1.14
N TYR A 27 9.09 -23.14 1.63
CA TYR A 27 9.36 -22.95 3.06
C TYR A 27 8.64 -21.74 3.66
N LEU A 28 8.48 -20.66 2.88
CA LEU A 28 7.78 -19.45 3.33
C LEU A 28 6.28 -19.73 3.53
N VAL A 29 5.67 -20.45 2.59
CA VAL A 29 4.28 -20.88 2.68
C VAL A 29 4.08 -21.78 3.89
N GLU A 30 4.96 -22.77 4.09
CA GLU A 30 4.90 -23.68 5.24
C GLU A 30 5.03 -22.92 6.57
N SER A 31 6.00 -22.03 6.69
CA SER A 31 6.22 -21.26 7.92
C SER A 31 5.05 -20.37 8.32
N ARG A 32 4.34 -19.81 7.32
CA ARG A 32 3.21 -18.90 7.56
C ARG A 32 1.87 -19.63 7.70
N LEU A 33 1.65 -20.71 6.96
CA LEU A 33 0.35 -21.38 6.93
C LEU A 33 0.22 -22.52 7.95
N LEU A 34 1.31 -23.10 8.44
CA LEU A 34 1.23 -24.14 9.51
C LEU A 34 0.62 -23.57 10.81
N PRO A 35 0.96 -22.39 11.30
CA PRO A 35 0.28 -21.79 12.45
C PRO A 35 -1.21 -21.58 12.21
N LEU A 36 -1.58 -21.14 11.00
CA LEU A 36 -2.98 -20.94 10.62
C LEU A 36 -3.75 -22.25 10.59
N ALA A 37 -3.18 -23.31 9.98
CA ALA A 37 -3.79 -24.65 9.97
C ALA A 37 -4.04 -25.16 11.39
N ARG A 38 -3.07 -25.01 12.30
CA ARG A 38 -3.21 -25.37 13.72
C ARG A 38 -4.34 -24.59 14.40
N LYS A 39 -4.40 -23.26 14.19
CA LYS A 39 -5.47 -22.39 14.72
C LYS A 39 -6.85 -22.82 14.23
N ALA A 40 -6.93 -23.29 12.98
CA ALA A 40 -8.15 -23.82 12.38
C ALA A 40 -8.45 -25.28 12.75
N SER A 41 -7.67 -25.91 13.65
CA SER A 41 -7.80 -27.32 14.07
C SER A 41 -7.68 -28.30 12.90
N LEU A 42 -6.82 -27.99 11.93
CA LEU A 42 -6.51 -28.83 10.77
C LEU A 42 -5.21 -29.61 11.00
N SER A 43 -5.09 -30.78 10.38
CA SER A 43 -3.90 -31.64 10.52
C SER A 43 -2.66 -31.05 9.83
N GLY A 44 -2.85 -30.14 8.86
CA GLY A 44 -1.77 -29.47 8.15
C GLY A 44 -2.24 -28.70 6.92
N ILE A 45 -1.28 -28.29 6.09
CA ILE A 45 -1.54 -27.52 4.87
C ILE A 45 -2.38 -28.28 3.84
N PRO A 46 -2.24 -29.60 3.63
CA PRO A 46 -3.12 -30.32 2.71
C PRO A 46 -4.60 -30.17 3.05
N ASP A 47 -4.97 -30.29 4.33
CA ASP A 47 -6.37 -30.10 4.77
C ASP A 47 -6.83 -28.64 4.58
N LEU A 48 -5.94 -27.68 4.82
CA LEU A 48 -6.20 -26.27 4.59
C LEU A 48 -6.49 -26.03 3.09
N VAL A 49 -5.67 -26.57 2.20
CA VAL A 49 -5.88 -26.49 0.74
C VAL A 49 -7.21 -27.14 0.34
N LEU A 50 -7.52 -28.32 0.89
CA LEU A 50 -8.79 -28.99 0.61
C LEU A 50 -10.00 -28.15 1.02
N LYS A 51 -9.97 -27.52 2.19
CA LYS A 51 -11.04 -26.64 2.65
C LYS A 51 -11.24 -25.43 1.76
N ILE A 52 -10.14 -24.78 1.34
CA ILE A 52 -10.22 -23.63 0.42
C ILE A 52 -10.81 -24.07 -0.93
N ARG A 53 -10.40 -25.20 -1.47
CA ARG A 53 -10.95 -25.77 -2.72
C ARG A 53 -12.45 -26.06 -2.61
N ASN A 54 -12.90 -26.46 -1.43
CA ASN A 54 -14.31 -26.73 -1.14
C ASN A 54 -15.13 -25.47 -0.81
N GLY A 55 -14.55 -24.26 -0.96
CA GLY A 55 -15.26 -23.00 -0.86
C GLY A 55 -15.28 -22.35 0.53
N ASP A 56 -14.39 -22.73 1.45
CA ASP A 56 -14.25 -22.01 2.74
C ASP A 56 -13.67 -20.62 2.51
N GLY A 57 -14.57 -19.64 2.30
CA GLY A 57 -14.20 -18.26 1.99
C GLY A 57 -13.48 -17.55 3.14
N ARG A 58 -13.80 -17.90 4.41
CA ARG A 58 -13.13 -17.33 5.58
C ARG A 58 -11.68 -17.79 5.64
N LEU A 59 -11.46 -19.09 5.53
CA LEU A 59 -10.11 -19.66 5.54
C LEU A 59 -9.29 -19.16 4.33
N ALA A 60 -9.93 -18.96 3.18
CA ALA A 60 -9.30 -18.38 2.00
C ALA A 60 -8.79 -16.96 2.27
N THR A 61 -9.57 -16.11 2.96
CA THR A 61 -9.16 -14.77 3.39
C THR A 61 -8.02 -14.84 4.40
N ASP A 62 -8.14 -15.68 5.42
CA ASP A 62 -7.10 -15.85 6.44
C ASP A 62 -5.75 -16.30 5.83
N VAL A 63 -5.79 -17.17 4.79
CA VAL A 63 -4.58 -17.57 4.06
C VAL A 63 -3.96 -16.40 3.30
N VAL A 64 -4.75 -15.58 2.63
CA VAL A 64 -4.25 -14.39 1.94
C VAL A 64 -3.60 -13.43 2.94
N GLU A 65 -4.26 -13.14 4.06
CA GLU A 65 -3.71 -12.28 5.11
C GLU A 65 -2.42 -12.84 5.72
N ALA A 66 -2.38 -14.14 6.06
CA ALA A 66 -1.18 -14.79 6.59
C ALA A 66 0.02 -14.74 5.62
N MET A 67 -0.24 -14.63 4.32
CA MET A 67 0.80 -14.58 3.29
C MET A 67 1.23 -13.16 2.94
N THR A 68 0.57 -12.11 3.45
CA THR A 68 1.03 -10.73 3.28
C THR A 68 2.34 -10.48 4.06
N THR A 69 3.17 -9.57 3.55
CA THR A 69 4.37 -9.12 4.24
C THR A 69 4.17 -7.67 4.66
N ASN A 70 3.94 -7.48 5.96
CA ASN A 70 3.51 -6.21 6.53
C ASN A 70 4.66 -5.41 7.15
N GLU A 71 5.91 -5.58 6.62
CA GLU A 71 7.06 -4.83 7.12
C GLU A 71 6.96 -3.36 6.76
N THR A 72 6.87 -2.52 7.78
CA THR A 72 6.86 -1.06 7.64
C THR A 72 7.50 -0.41 8.87
N PHE A 73 7.90 0.85 8.76
CA PHE A 73 8.35 1.67 9.87
C PHE A 73 8.19 3.16 9.55
N PHE A 74 8.20 4.00 10.57
CA PHE A 74 8.05 5.44 10.42
C PHE A 74 9.17 6.02 9.56
N TYR A 75 8.81 6.93 8.63
CA TYR A 75 9.76 7.59 7.72
C TYR A 75 10.67 6.65 6.94
N ARG A 76 10.17 5.45 6.58
CA ARG A 76 10.92 4.43 5.85
C ARG A 76 11.62 5.02 4.62
N ASP A 77 12.96 4.82 4.54
CA ASP A 77 13.87 5.36 3.53
C ASP A 77 14.08 6.88 3.59
N LYS A 78 13.49 7.61 4.51
CA LYS A 78 13.58 9.06 4.76
C LYS A 78 13.38 9.95 3.53
N ILE A 79 14.10 9.72 2.44
CA ILE A 79 14.13 10.52 1.20
C ILE A 79 12.72 10.83 0.63
N PRO A 80 11.76 9.87 0.53
CA PRO A 80 10.41 10.17 0.05
C PRO A 80 9.68 11.23 0.88
N PHE A 81 9.90 11.25 2.18
CA PHE A 81 9.28 12.22 3.09
C PHE A 81 9.99 13.58 3.05
N ASP A 82 11.31 13.60 2.86
CA ASP A 82 12.05 14.84 2.59
C ASP A 82 11.56 15.46 1.28
N HIS A 83 11.38 14.68 0.21
CA HIS A 83 10.79 15.16 -1.03
C HIS A 83 9.36 15.66 -0.86
N LEU A 84 8.55 14.94 -0.08
CA LEU A 84 7.18 15.39 0.23
C LEU A 84 7.19 16.77 0.87
N ARG A 85 7.98 16.95 1.94
CA ARG A 85 8.07 18.19 2.72
C ARG A 85 8.69 19.36 1.94
N ASP A 86 9.83 19.11 1.28
CA ASP A 86 10.69 20.18 0.78
C ASP A 86 10.39 20.58 -0.66
N THR A 87 9.64 19.71 -1.39
CA THR A 87 9.40 19.94 -2.82
C THR A 87 7.94 19.79 -3.21
N ILE A 88 7.35 18.63 -2.89
CA ILE A 88 6.02 18.27 -3.40
C ILE A 88 4.96 19.17 -2.75
N LEU A 89 4.90 19.23 -1.42
CA LEU A 89 3.93 20.05 -0.72
C LEU A 89 4.08 21.56 -1.06
N PRO A 90 5.28 22.18 -1.06
CA PRO A 90 5.42 23.56 -1.48
C PRO A 90 4.95 23.84 -2.91
N GLY A 91 5.22 22.93 -3.84
CA GLY A 91 4.73 23.02 -5.22
C GLY A 91 3.20 22.94 -5.30
N LEU A 92 2.61 21.97 -4.61
CA LEU A 92 1.15 21.77 -4.57
C LEU A 92 0.43 22.92 -3.86
N ILE A 93 1.00 23.49 -2.81
CA ILE A 93 0.44 24.69 -2.14
C ILE A 93 0.27 25.83 -3.13
N LYS A 94 1.27 26.07 -3.97
CA LYS A 94 1.18 27.09 -5.03
C LYS A 94 0.14 26.72 -6.09
N ALA A 95 0.19 25.48 -6.59
CA ALA A 95 -0.69 25.01 -7.66
C ALA A 95 -2.17 24.91 -7.23
N ARG A 96 -2.44 24.68 -5.95
CA ARG A 96 -3.79 24.49 -5.39
C ARG A 96 -4.28 25.68 -4.55
N ALA A 97 -3.61 26.83 -4.61
CA ALA A 97 -3.92 27.99 -3.77
C ALA A 97 -5.39 28.45 -3.88
N ALA A 98 -6.01 28.29 -5.05
CA ALA A 98 -7.42 28.66 -5.27
C ALA A 98 -8.39 27.66 -4.61
N ARG A 99 -8.13 26.36 -4.71
CA ARG A 99 -9.04 25.31 -4.16
C ARG A 99 -8.75 24.96 -2.71
N LYS A 100 -7.56 25.24 -2.21
CA LYS A 100 -7.07 24.93 -0.85
C LYS A 100 -7.40 23.49 -0.42
N SER A 101 -7.16 22.53 -1.31
CA SER A 101 -7.46 21.12 -1.06
C SER A 101 -6.37 20.24 -1.66
N LEU A 102 -5.92 19.26 -0.88
CA LEU A 102 -4.95 18.23 -1.29
C LEU A 102 -5.46 16.85 -0.94
N ARG A 103 -5.22 15.89 -1.81
CA ARG A 103 -5.52 14.49 -1.60
C ARG A 103 -4.27 13.64 -1.77
N ILE A 104 -3.95 12.84 -0.77
CA ILE A 104 -2.77 11.97 -0.75
C ILE A 104 -3.24 10.54 -0.51
N TRP A 105 -2.71 9.60 -1.28
CA TRP A 105 -3.00 8.17 -1.13
C TRP A 105 -1.74 7.41 -0.73
N SER A 106 -1.80 6.66 0.37
CA SER A 106 -0.82 5.64 0.75
C SER A 106 -1.40 4.28 0.43
N ALA A 107 -0.92 3.67 -0.66
CA ALA A 107 -1.35 2.37 -1.14
C ALA A 107 -0.50 1.27 -0.50
N ALA A 108 -1.13 0.21 0.05
CA ALA A 108 -0.52 -0.83 0.86
C ALA A 108 0.15 -0.25 2.12
N SER A 109 -0.67 0.42 2.94
CA SER A 109 -0.25 1.20 4.11
C SER A 109 0.25 0.36 5.30
N SER A 110 0.08 -0.96 5.25
CA SER A 110 0.44 -1.89 6.33
C SER A 110 -0.11 -1.43 7.68
N THR A 111 0.69 -1.41 8.74
CA THR A 111 0.29 -1.02 10.10
C THR A 111 0.29 0.49 10.35
N GLY A 112 0.28 1.32 9.29
CA GLY A 112 -0.03 2.75 9.36
C GLY A 112 1.14 3.71 9.50
N GLN A 113 2.38 3.24 9.61
CA GLN A 113 3.54 4.11 9.82
C GLN A 113 3.78 5.06 8.65
N GLU A 114 3.56 4.62 7.40
CA GLU A 114 3.71 5.49 6.23
C GLU A 114 2.66 6.60 6.19
N PRO A 115 1.34 6.33 6.21
CA PRO A 115 0.34 7.40 6.18
C PRO A 115 0.43 8.34 7.39
N TYR A 116 0.84 7.85 8.55
CA TYR A 116 1.06 8.72 9.71
C TYR A 116 2.33 9.57 9.57
N SER A 117 3.38 9.05 8.93
CA SER A 117 4.55 9.87 8.58
C SER A 117 4.17 10.99 7.59
N ILE A 118 3.30 10.70 6.63
CA ILE A 118 2.73 11.70 5.72
C ILE A 118 1.91 12.74 6.52
N ALA A 119 1.05 12.30 7.43
CA ALA A 119 0.23 13.19 8.27
C ALA A 119 1.09 14.13 9.12
N MET A 120 2.16 13.61 9.74
CA MET A 120 3.11 14.42 10.49
C MET A 120 3.85 15.42 9.59
N CYS A 121 4.30 15.04 8.39
CA CYS A 121 4.88 15.97 7.41
C CYS A 121 3.92 17.10 7.05
N VAL A 122 2.65 16.78 6.80
CA VAL A 122 1.60 17.78 6.52
C VAL A 122 1.40 18.70 7.72
N LYS A 123 1.34 18.16 8.93
CA LYS A 123 1.17 18.93 10.17
C LYS A 123 2.33 19.91 10.41
N GLU A 124 3.56 19.51 10.07
CA GLU A 124 4.76 20.36 10.16
C GLU A 124 4.74 21.55 9.17
N MET A 125 3.93 21.51 8.10
CA MET A 125 3.76 22.66 7.21
C MET A 125 3.05 23.84 7.89
N GLY A 126 2.37 23.62 9.02
CA GLY A 126 1.85 24.67 9.89
C GLY A 126 0.96 25.68 9.18
N ALA A 127 1.31 26.96 9.30
CA ALA A 127 0.55 28.08 8.74
C ALA A 127 0.38 28.00 7.21
N ALA A 128 1.30 27.38 6.47
CA ALA A 128 1.22 27.24 5.01
C ALA A 128 0.00 26.43 4.54
N LEU A 129 -0.50 25.53 5.39
CA LEU A 129 -1.70 24.72 5.14
C LEU A 129 -2.89 25.10 6.05
N ALA A 130 -2.82 26.21 6.74
CA ALA A 130 -3.95 26.67 7.55
C ALA A 130 -5.19 26.95 6.68
N GLY A 131 -6.33 26.36 7.07
CA GLY A 131 -7.59 26.45 6.33
C GLY A 131 -7.67 25.59 5.07
N TRP A 132 -6.70 24.66 4.88
CA TRP A 132 -6.75 23.69 3.78
C TRP A 132 -7.51 22.42 4.18
N ARG A 133 -8.23 21.87 3.22
CA ARG A 133 -8.78 20.52 3.32
C ARG A 133 -7.74 19.51 2.86
N ILE A 134 -7.20 18.75 3.80
CA ILE A 134 -6.24 17.69 3.51
C ILE A 134 -6.92 16.34 3.74
N GLU A 135 -6.91 15.49 2.74
CA GLU A 135 -7.42 14.13 2.80
C GLU A 135 -6.28 13.15 2.56
N ILE A 136 -5.95 12.35 3.56
CA ILE A 136 -4.98 11.25 3.46
C ILE A 136 -5.78 9.96 3.48
N VAL A 137 -5.81 9.25 2.34
CA VAL A 137 -6.42 7.93 2.22
C VAL A 137 -5.32 6.90 2.33
N ALA A 138 -5.50 5.93 3.21
CA ALA A 138 -4.60 4.81 3.39
C ALA A 138 -5.34 3.50 3.11
N THR A 139 -4.78 2.65 2.26
CA THR A 139 -5.44 1.40 1.89
C THR A 139 -4.52 0.21 2.07
N ASP A 140 -5.09 -0.92 2.47
CA ASP A 140 -4.38 -2.19 2.53
C ASP A 140 -5.33 -3.34 2.21
N LEU A 141 -4.77 -4.47 1.80
CA LEU A 141 -5.52 -5.71 1.57
C LEU A 141 -5.96 -6.33 2.89
N SER A 142 -5.09 -6.31 3.90
CA SER A 142 -5.29 -6.95 5.20
C SER A 142 -6.13 -6.07 6.13
N GLN A 143 -7.26 -6.60 6.57
CA GLN A 143 -8.12 -5.94 7.56
C GLN A 143 -7.42 -5.86 8.94
N GLU A 144 -6.62 -6.88 9.29
CA GLU A 144 -5.91 -6.92 10.57
C GLU A 144 -4.96 -5.73 10.73
N VAL A 145 -4.14 -5.44 9.69
CA VAL A 145 -3.20 -4.30 9.76
C VAL A 145 -3.94 -2.96 9.75
N LEU A 146 -5.09 -2.87 9.08
CA LEU A 146 -5.91 -1.65 9.11
C LEU A 146 -6.49 -1.37 10.49
N GLU A 147 -6.93 -2.40 11.22
CA GLU A 147 -7.40 -2.23 12.60
C GLU A 147 -6.26 -1.81 13.54
N LYS A 148 -5.07 -2.39 13.39
CA LYS A 148 -3.86 -1.93 14.10
C LYS A 148 -3.53 -0.47 13.77
N SER A 149 -3.61 -0.10 12.50
CA SER A 149 -3.39 1.27 12.05
C SER A 149 -4.36 2.25 12.69
N LYS A 150 -5.66 1.95 12.67
CA LYS A 150 -6.71 2.79 13.28
C LYS A 150 -6.50 2.96 14.78
N ALA A 151 -6.06 1.91 15.47
CA ALA A 151 -5.72 1.99 16.88
C ALA A 151 -4.58 2.99 17.13
N GLY A 152 -3.58 3.05 16.23
CA GLY A 152 -2.43 3.96 16.34
C GLY A 152 -1.60 3.70 17.59
N ILE A 153 -1.48 2.44 18.00
CA ILE A 153 -0.71 1.99 19.17
C ILE A 153 0.50 1.22 18.69
N TYR A 154 1.66 1.61 19.17
CA TYR A 154 2.94 1.07 18.74
C TYR A 154 3.82 0.71 19.93
N SER A 155 4.63 -0.33 19.77
CA SER A 155 5.65 -0.71 20.74
C SER A 155 6.82 0.27 20.74
N GLN A 156 7.63 0.22 21.79
CA GLN A 156 8.89 0.97 21.89
C GLN A 156 9.80 0.72 20.66
N PHE A 157 9.89 -0.53 20.21
CA PHE A 157 10.69 -0.90 19.04
C PHE A 157 10.18 -0.23 17.74
N GLU A 158 8.85 -0.20 17.54
CA GLU A 158 8.25 0.39 16.34
C GLU A 158 8.46 1.91 16.28
N VAL A 159 8.38 2.62 17.40
CA VAL A 159 8.60 4.08 17.43
C VAL A 159 10.08 4.46 17.40
N GLN A 160 10.99 3.57 17.79
CA GLN A 160 12.42 3.83 17.66
C GLN A 160 12.94 3.62 16.24
N ARG A 161 12.23 2.89 15.41
CA ARG A 161 12.63 2.59 14.04
C ARG A 161 12.18 3.70 13.10
N GLY A 162 13.09 4.62 12.80
CA GLY A 162 12.92 5.68 11.79
C GLY A 162 12.18 6.94 12.24
N LEU A 163 11.43 6.91 13.34
CA LEU A 163 10.73 8.09 13.85
C LEU A 163 11.73 9.06 14.53
N PRO A 164 11.78 10.34 14.10
CA PRO A 164 12.58 11.35 14.80
C PRO A 164 12.10 11.53 16.24
N ILE A 165 13.03 11.65 17.18
CA ILE A 165 12.69 11.81 18.61
C ILE A 165 11.79 13.01 18.88
N GLN A 166 11.97 14.11 18.14
CA GLN A 166 11.13 15.30 18.25
C GLN A 166 9.67 14.99 17.87
N HIS A 167 9.45 14.13 16.85
CA HIS A 167 8.11 13.71 16.46
C HIS A 167 7.50 12.73 17.44
N LEU A 168 8.31 11.84 18.04
CA LEU A 168 7.83 10.97 19.12
C LEU A 168 7.31 11.81 20.30
N MET A 169 8.11 12.76 20.77
CA MET A 169 7.71 13.63 21.89
C MET A 169 6.54 14.56 21.58
N LYS A 170 6.38 14.95 20.31
CA LYS A 170 5.33 15.89 19.88
C LYS A 170 4.00 15.20 19.59
N TYR A 171 4.04 14.02 18.98
CA TYR A 171 2.87 13.37 18.39
C TYR A 171 2.43 12.09 19.08
N PHE A 172 3.14 11.63 20.09
CA PHE A 172 2.80 10.40 20.80
C PHE A 172 2.73 10.65 22.30
N THR A 173 1.91 9.86 22.95
CA THR A 173 1.82 9.78 24.41
C THR A 173 2.15 8.36 24.85
N GLN A 174 3.06 8.21 25.79
CA GLN A 174 3.39 6.89 26.35
C GLN A 174 2.26 6.42 27.27
N VAL A 175 1.80 5.18 27.05
CA VAL A 175 0.76 4.52 27.86
C VAL A 175 1.29 3.14 28.25
N GLY A 176 1.80 3.04 29.47
CA GLY A 176 2.52 1.83 29.92
C GLY A 176 3.78 1.60 29.08
N GLU A 177 3.90 0.42 28.48
CA GLU A 177 5.02 0.05 27.61
C GLU A 177 4.79 0.40 26.11
N LEU A 178 3.64 0.99 25.80
CA LEU A 178 3.23 1.30 24.43
C LEU A 178 3.18 2.81 24.21
N TRP A 179 3.16 3.20 22.94
CA TRP A 179 3.05 4.57 22.49
C TRP A 179 1.76 4.76 21.68
N GLN A 180 0.90 5.65 22.14
CA GLN A 180 -0.33 6.03 21.48
C GLN A 180 -0.09 7.28 20.63
N LEU A 181 -0.33 7.20 19.33
CA LEU A 181 -0.34 8.37 18.44
C LEU A 181 -1.50 9.30 18.81
N ASN A 182 -1.26 10.60 18.83
CA ASN A 182 -2.25 11.60 19.21
C ASN A 182 -3.48 11.57 18.28
N ALA A 183 -4.64 11.83 18.86
CA ALA A 183 -5.92 11.71 18.15
C ALA A 183 -6.05 12.65 16.95
N ASP A 184 -5.46 13.85 17.01
CA ASP A 184 -5.47 14.83 15.94
C ASP A 184 -4.68 14.36 14.69
N ILE A 185 -3.59 13.60 14.88
CA ILE A 185 -2.85 12.98 13.77
C ILE A 185 -3.61 11.76 13.23
N ARG A 186 -4.17 10.92 14.11
CA ARG A 186 -4.97 9.76 13.69
C ARG A 186 -6.18 10.17 12.84
N ALA A 187 -6.84 11.26 13.22
CA ALA A 187 -8.00 11.80 12.51
C ALA A 187 -7.70 12.32 11.10
N MET A 188 -6.43 12.57 10.76
CA MET A 188 -6.03 13.00 9.42
C MET A 188 -6.05 11.88 8.37
N VAL A 189 -6.08 10.61 8.79
CA VAL A 189 -5.95 9.45 7.91
C VAL A 189 -7.24 8.64 7.88
N GLN A 190 -7.73 8.36 6.67
CA GLN A 190 -8.87 7.49 6.42
C GLN A 190 -8.39 6.13 5.94
N PHE A 191 -8.57 5.09 6.75
CA PHE A 191 -8.20 3.72 6.42
C PHE A 191 -9.35 2.98 5.72
N ARG A 192 -9.05 2.35 4.57
CA ARG A 192 -10.01 1.56 3.78
C ARG A 192 -9.39 0.25 3.32
N GLN A 193 -10.13 -0.83 3.38
CA GLN A 193 -9.70 -2.09 2.78
C GLN A 193 -9.76 -1.97 1.26
N LEU A 194 -8.66 -2.37 0.58
CA LEU A 194 -8.57 -2.33 -0.87
C LEU A 194 -7.52 -3.31 -1.37
N ASN A 195 -7.89 -4.07 -2.39
CA ASN A 195 -6.98 -4.91 -3.14
C ASN A 195 -6.53 -4.18 -4.41
N LEU A 196 -5.24 -3.97 -4.60
CA LEU A 196 -4.68 -3.29 -5.78
C LEU A 196 -4.98 -4.02 -7.11
N LEU A 197 -5.37 -5.29 -7.05
CA LEU A 197 -5.85 -6.04 -8.22
C LEU A 197 -7.26 -5.61 -8.67
N GLN A 198 -8.03 -4.97 -7.81
CA GLN A 198 -9.38 -4.50 -8.11
C GLN A 198 -9.36 -3.09 -8.73
N ASP A 199 -10.52 -2.64 -9.20
CA ASP A 199 -10.68 -1.24 -9.61
C ASP A 199 -10.75 -0.34 -8.37
N PHE A 200 -9.99 0.74 -8.41
CA PHE A 200 -9.96 1.75 -7.37
C PHE A 200 -10.28 3.18 -7.87
N SER A 201 -10.88 3.29 -9.06
CA SER A 201 -11.33 4.57 -9.63
C SER A 201 -12.33 5.30 -8.73
N HIS A 202 -13.11 4.54 -7.94
CA HIS A 202 -14.06 5.06 -6.96
C HIS A 202 -13.41 5.87 -5.82
N LEU A 203 -12.09 5.77 -5.65
CA LEU A 203 -11.36 6.61 -4.68
C LEU A 203 -11.25 8.07 -5.14
N GLY A 204 -11.50 8.36 -6.45
CA GLY A 204 -11.29 9.68 -7.04
C GLY A 204 -9.82 9.98 -7.34
N THR A 205 -9.49 11.23 -7.67
CA THR A 205 -8.14 11.65 -8.04
C THR A 205 -7.32 12.12 -6.84
N PHE A 206 -5.99 11.95 -6.93
CA PHE A 206 -5.02 12.29 -5.89
C PHE A 206 -3.93 13.20 -6.44
N ASP A 207 -3.45 14.12 -5.62
CA ASP A 207 -2.29 14.96 -5.92
C ASP A 207 -0.99 14.20 -5.73
N VAL A 208 -0.97 13.23 -4.79
CA VAL A 208 0.20 12.41 -4.47
C VAL A 208 -0.23 10.98 -4.20
N ILE A 209 0.49 10.01 -4.78
CA ILE A 209 0.32 8.59 -4.51
C ILE A 209 1.64 8.02 -3.98
N PHE A 210 1.61 7.45 -2.79
CA PHE A 210 2.66 6.58 -2.26
C PHE A 210 2.27 5.14 -2.55
N CYS A 211 3.06 4.43 -3.36
CA CYS A 211 2.91 3.00 -3.62
C CYS A 211 4.29 2.36 -3.47
N ARG A 212 4.66 2.06 -2.24
CA ARG A 212 6.04 1.72 -1.89
C ARG A 212 6.14 0.36 -1.26
N ASN A 213 7.15 -0.41 -1.70
CA ASN A 213 7.49 -1.71 -1.15
C ASN A 213 6.36 -2.76 -1.21
N VAL A 214 5.51 -2.68 -2.22
CA VAL A 214 4.40 -3.60 -2.47
C VAL A 214 4.47 -4.22 -3.87
N LEU A 215 4.86 -3.44 -4.89
CA LEU A 215 4.91 -3.92 -6.26
C LEU A 215 6.02 -4.97 -6.47
N ILE A 216 6.99 -5.03 -5.57
CA ILE A 216 8.05 -6.05 -5.55
C ILE A 216 7.51 -7.49 -5.44
N TYR A 217 6.28 -7.67 -4.98
CA TYR A 217 5.64 -8.98 -4.82
C TYR A 217 4.86 -9.44 -6.06
N PHE A 218 4.66 -8.55 -7.05
CA PHE A 218 3.84 -8.80 -8.23
C PHE A 218 4.70 -9.10 -9.45
N ASP A 219 4.15 -9.86 -10.38
CA ASP A 219 4.75 -10.02 -11.70
C ASP A 219 4.63 -8.75 -12.56
N GLN A 220 5.31 -8.73 -13.71
CA GLN A 220 5.38 -7.53 -14.56
C GLN A 220 4.02 -7.14 -15.15
N ASP A 221 3.22 -8.11 -15.56
CA ASP A 221 1.89 -7.85 -16.15
C ASP A 221 0.95 -7.23 -15.12
N THR A 222 0.95 -7.76 -13.91
CA THR A 222 0.17 -7.21 -12.78
C THR A 222 0.62 -5.79 -12.43
N LYS A 223 1.94 -5.53 -12.37
CA LYS A 223 2.49 -4.19 -12.16
C LYS A 223 2.02 -3.20 -13.24
N ALA A 224 2.08 -3.59 -14.50
CA ALA A 224 1.66 -2.75 -15.61
C ALA A 224 0.18 -2.35 -15.47
N VAL A 225 -0.70 -3.30 -15.16
CA VAL A 225 -2.13 -3.02 -14.94
C VAL A 225 -2.35 -2.07 -13.76
N ILE A 226 -1.64 -2.26 -12.65
CA ILE A 226 -1.75 -1.38 -11.48
C ILE A 226 -1.29 0.04 -11.81
N PHE A 227 -0.15 0.20 -12.49
CA PHE A 227 0.33 1.52 -12.93
C PHE A 227 -0.67 2.22 -13.84
N GLU A 228 -1.25 1.51 -14.81
CA GLU A 228 -2.28 2.07 -15.70
C GLU A 228 -3.51 2.59 -14.93
N ARG A 229 -3.91 1.87 -13.89
CA ARG A 229 -5.00 2.29 -13.03
C ARG A 229 -4.61 3.49 -12.16
N MET A 230 -3.38 3.50 -11.60
CA MET A 230 -2.87 4.63 -10.81
C MET A 230 -2.78 5.90 -11.65
N ALA A 231 -2.38 5.79 -12.92
CA ALA A 231 -2.34 6.94 -13.83
C ALA A 231 -3.71 7.60 -14.02
N LYS A 232 -4.80 6.84 -13.94
CA LYS A 232 -6.18 7.37 -14.09
C LYS A 232 -6.68 8.12 -12.85
N VAL A 233 -6.09 7.85 -11.70
CA VAL A 233 -6.48 8.46 -10.41
C VAL A 233 -5.41 9.42 -9.88
N LEU A 234 -4.39 9.74 -10.68
CA LEU A 234 -3.41 10.77 -10.35
C LEU A 234 -3.74 12.07 -11.11
N GLU A 235 -3.68 13.20 -10.44
CA GLU A 235 -3.82 14.52 -11.06
C GLU A 235 -2.73 14.72 -12.13
N SER A 236 -3.01 15.52 -13.17
CA SER A 236 -2.11 15.70 -14.32
C SER A 236 -0.72 16.23 -13.95
N ASP A 237 -0.62 16.97 -12.87
CA ASP A 237 0.61 17.48 -12.26
C ASP A 237 0.96 16.78 -10.95
N GLY A 238 0.31 15.63 -10.69
CA GLY A 238 0.51 14.83 -9.50
C GLY A 238 1.83 14.04 -9.51
N THR A 239 2.18 13.49 -8.35
CA THR A 239 3.42 12.73 -8.16
C THR A 239 3.13 11.34 -7.62
N LEU A 240 3.71 10.31 -8.26
CA LEU A 240 3.78 8.94 -7.78
C LEU A 240 5.14 8.71 -7.11
N LEU A 241 5.14 8.18 -5.88
CA LEU A 241 6.34 7.76 -5.15
C LEU A 241 6.38 6.24 -5.03
N LEU A 242 7.51 5.65 -5.40
CA LEU A 242 7.78 4.22 -5.30
C LEU A 242 8.90 3.93 -4.29
N GLY A 243 8.96 2.68 -3.84
CA GLY A 243 10.07 2.19 -3.02
C GLY A 243 11.38 2.09 -3.78
N ALA A 244 12.50 2.02 -3.05
CA ALA A 244 13.85 2.07 -3.63
C ALA A 244 14.17 0.93 -4.63
N ALA A 245 13.49 -0.22 -4.49
CA ALA A 245 13.64 -1.39 -5.37
C ALA A 245 12.59 -1.45 -6.49
N GLU A 246 11.74 -0.42 -6.61
CA GLU A 246 10.63 -0.37 -7.56
C GLU A 246 10.89 0.66 -8.66
N SER A 247 10.39 0.40 -9.85
CA SER A 247 10.55 1.28 -11.02
C SER A 247 9.37 1.10 -11.97
N VAL A 248 9.06 2.12 -12.73
CA VAL A 248 8.12 2.07 -13.86
C VAL A 248 8.84 1.71 -15.17
N VAL A 249 10.17 1.86 -15.21
CA VAL A 249 10.98 1.69 -16.43
C VAL A 249 10.92 0.24 -16.91
N GLY A 250 10.58 0.05 -18.17
CA GLY A 250 10.42 -1.28 -18.75
C GLY A 250 9.10 -2.00 -18.38
N ILE A 251 8.21 -1.35 -17.63
CA ILE A 251 6.91 -1.92 -17.22
C ILE A 251 5.74 -1.14 -17.82
N THR A 252 5.78 0.19 -17.78
CA THR A 252 4.72 1.05 -18.31
C THR A 252 5.30 2.34 -18.87
N ASP A 253 4.63 2.92 -19.85
CA ASP A 253 4.89 4.26 -20.39
C ASP A 253 3.91 5.32 -19.84
N ALA A 254 3.01 4.94 -18.92
CA ALA A 254 2.09 5.87 -18.28
C ALA A 254 2.78 6.91 -17.40
N PHE A 255 3.94 6.55 -16.88
CA PHE A 255 4.75 7.40 -16.02
C PHE A 255 6.16 7.59 -16.59
N ARG A 256 6.78 8.71 -16.21
CA ARG A 256 8.20 8.97 -16.44
C ARG A 256 8.89 9.38 -15.14
N PRO A 257 10.17 9.03 -14.96
CA PRO A 257 10.93 9.51 -13.79
C PRO A 257 11.03 11.03 -13.78
N ILE A 258 11.02 11.62 -12.60
CA ILE A 258 11.39 13.04 -12.42
C ILE A 258 12.93 13.09 -12.36
N ALA A 259 13.56 13.94 -13.19
CA ALA A 259 15.00 14.08 -13.24
C ALA A 259 15.60 14.39 -11.87
N ASP A 260 16.73 13.75 -11.57
CA ASP A 260 17.49 13.92 -10.31
C ASP A 260 16.72 13.57 -9.02
N ARG A 261 15.57 12.88 -9.13
CA ARG A 261 14.72 12.50 -7.99
C ARG A 261 14.36 11.03 -8.04
N ARG A 262 15.23 10.20 -7.50
CA ARG A 262 15.02 8.75 -7.46
C ARG A 262 13.71 8.40 -6.73
N GLY A 263 12.92 7.50 -7.33
CA GLY A 263 11.66 7.02 -6.75
C GLY A 263 10.46 7.95 -6.96
N LEU A 264 10.65 9.10 -7.60
CA LEU A 264 9.58 10.03 -7.97
C LEU A 264 9.25 9.96 -9.45
N TYR A 265 7.97 9.87 -9.74
CA TYR A 265 7.44 9.74 -11.08
C TYR A 265 6.27 10.71 -11.29
N GLN A 266 6.10 11.15 -12.52
CA GLN A 266 4.96 11.96 -12.97
C GLN A 266 4.32 11.31 -14.19
N LEU A 267 3.09 11.69 -14.51
CA LEU A 267 2.43 11.23 -15.72
C LEU A 267 3.26 11.57 -16.94
N ASN A 268 3.27 10.67 -17.92
CA ASN A 268 3.97 10.89 -19.18
C ASN A 268 3.10 11.74 -20.14
N PRO A 269 3.44 13.02 -20.40
CA PRO A 269 2.62 13.90 -21.23
C PRO A 269 2.53 13.44 -22.69
N ALA A 270 3.50 12.67 -23.19
CA ALA A 270 3.46 12.14 -24.55
C ALA A 270 2.28 11.15 -24.77
N ARG A 271 1.59 10.72 -23.71
CA ARG A 271 0.47 9.81 -23.76
C ARG A 271 -0.91 10.49 -23.77
N SER A 272 -0.98 11.76 -23.38
CA SER A 272 -2.25 12.54 -23.34
C SER A 272 -2.91 12.77 -24.70
N GLY A 273 -2.31 12.30 -25.81
CA GLY A 273 -2.87 12.38 -27.17
C GLY A 273 -3.09 11.04 -27.89
N ARG A 274 -2.76 9.89 -27.25
CA ARG A 274 -2.99 8.58 -27.89
C ARG A 274 -4.30 7.94 -27.37
N PRO A 275 -5.23 7.53 -28.25
CA PRO A 275 -6.34 6.68 -27.86
C PRO A 275 -5.77 5.36 -27.32
N MET A 276 -6.32 4.90 -26.19
CA MET A 276 -5.94 3.64 -25.56
C MET A 276 -6.12 2.48 -26.52
N GLY A 277 -5.03 2.01 -27.14
CA GLY A 277 -4.99 0.72 -27.80
C GLY A 277 -5.26 -0.35 -26.76
N GLY A 278 -6.35 -1.10 -26.92
CA GLY A 278 -6.82 -2.05 -25.94
C GLY A 278 -5.84 -3.19 -25.69
N LEU A 279 -5.15 -3.11 -24.60
CA LEU A 279 -4.73 -4.30 -23.87
C LEU A 279 -5.98 -4.76 -23.10
N MET A 280 -6.71 -5.70 -23.69
CA MET A 280 -7.75 -6.42 -22.93
C MET A 280 -7.01 -7.11 -21.77
N PRO A 281 -7.43 -6.87 -20.51
CA PRO A 281 -6.90 -7.66 -19.40
C PRO A 281 -7.26 -9.13 -19.68
N PRO A 282 -6.39 -10.10 -19.35
CA PRO A 282 -6.77 -11.49 -19.33
C PRO A 282 -8.02 -11.58 -18.45
N SER A 283 -9.08 -12.16 -18.99
CA SER A 283 -10.37 -12.30 -18.31
C SER A 283 -10.18 -13.10 -17.03
N LEU A 284 -10.00 -12.42 -15.92
CA LEU A 284 -10.15 -12.95 -14.58
C LEU A 284 -11.62 -13.30 -14.43
N LYS A 285 -11.98 -14.56 -14.70
CA LYS A 285 -13.29 -15.10 -14.33
C LYS A 285 -13.37 -15.11 -12.82
N ILE A 286 -13.90 -14.04 -12.24
CA ILE A 286 -14.34 -14.02 -10.86
C ILE A 286 -15.58 -14.90 -10.84
N ALA A 287 -15.45 -16.12 -10.33
CA ALA A 287 -16.60 -16.94 -9.99
C ALA A 287 -17.36 -16.21 -8.88
N ALA A 288 -18.49 -15.63 -9.23
CA ALA A 288 -19.44 -15.10 -8.27
C ALA A 288 -19.92 -16.32 -7.44
N ALA A 289 -19.51 -16.36 -6.18
CA ALA A 289 -20.12 -17.24 -5.20
C ALA A 289 -21.51 -16.65 -4.87
N ARG A 290 -22.54 -17.40 -5.25
CA ARG A 290 -23.89 -17.28 -4.69
C ARG A 290 -23.94 -17.91 -3.31
#